data_cb5666f743257e57335212cfdd0d7a10
#
_entry.id   cb5666f743257e57335212cfdd0d7a10
#
_cell.length_a   1.000
_cell.length_b   1.000
_cell.length_c   1.000
_cell.angle_alpha   90.00
_cell.angle_beta   90.00
_cell.angle_gamma   90.00
#
_symmetry.space_group_name_H-M   'P 1'
#
loop_
_entity.id
_entity.type
_entity.pdbx_description
1 polymer ?
#
loop_
_entity_poly.entity_id
_entity_poly.type
_entity_poly.pdbx_seq_one_letter_code
_entity_poly.pdbx_strand_id
1 'polypeptide(L)'
;MIGRYSELNNIKEVENLEVGMDFRKPEYRREVFKRLYQFNLKYNAHAGFVYGAFPYLNEKLKLDEEQKLWLGFINGCSQNIVTSWIIFQEFPDLKNLDTNKLEDWWNKNYIKFIVGKGWDLDRRYFKIGKTGLVNCVKSYKEQVDKYGSQYKMFSAICSFNDKFKNFERLWAFIRDKLLSFGRLSTFSYSEFLRLQGVNVDCNELFLDDISGSRSHRNGLCKVLGRDDLDWWKTKVTYSKEIISWLNKEAEILFKEMQDRLEHKDLSFYTFETALCNYKSMHRPDRRYPNVYNDMFYNRVKYAQNMWKDKYDFDLFWQMRKDLLPKELRLEDNSKDFGLHPYKQNFYLNTGQVIMMDKEWDCFKNDYNDYVYN
;
A
#
# COMPACT_ATOMS: atom_id res chain seq x y z
N MET A 1 21.89 1.82 -0.14
CA MET A 1 22.86 2.58 -0.95
C MET A 1 22.39 2.50 -2.39
N ILE A 2 22.21 3.65 -3.01
CA ILE A 2 21.90 3.76 -4.44
C ILE A 2 23.17 3.29 -5.18
N GLY A 3 23.05 2.26 -6.03
CA GLY A 3 24.17 1.78 -6.83
C GLY A 3 24.79 2.92 -7.65
N ARG A 4 26.07 2.87 -7.86
CA ARG A 4 26.77 3.91 -8.62
C ARG A 4 26.42 3.80 -10.08
N TYR A 5 26.15 4.90 -10.71
CA TYR A 5 25.86 5.03 -12.14
C TYR A 5 26.91 4.35 -13.04
N SER A 6 28.16 4.28 -12.59
CA SER A 6 29.26 3.61 -13.28
C SER A 6 29.04 2.10 -13.51
N GLU A 7 28.20 1.46 -12.73
CA GLU A 7 27.90 0.02 -12.90
C GLU A 7 26.92 -0.22 -14.04
N LEU A 8 26.17 0.81 -14.45
CA LEU A 8 25.15 0.74 -15.50
C LEU A 8 25.73 0.97 -16.91
N ASN A 9 26.83 1.71 -17.00
CA ASN A 9 27.48 2.05 -18.27
C ASN A 9 28.08 0.85 -19.04
N ASN A 10 28.19 -0.31 -18.40
CA ASN A 10 28.71 -1.53 -19.01
C ASN A 10 27.61 -2.48 -19.54
N ILE A 11 26.33 -2.08 -19.47
CA ILE A 11 25.22 -2.94 -19.86
C ILE A 11 24.80 -2.59 -21.27
N LYS A 12 25.13 -3.42 -22.23
CA LYS A 12 24.75 -3.28 -23.65
C LYS A 12 23.25 -3.07 -23.87
N GLU A 13 22.41 -3.59 -22.99
CA GLU A 13 20.95 -3.43 -23.02
C GLU A 13 20.49 -1.99 -22.83
N VAL A 14 21.33 -1.13 -22.22
CA VAL A 14 21.00 0.29 -21.98
C VAL A 14 21.06 1.08 -23.30
N GLU A 15 21.90 0.67 -24.24
CA GLU A 15 22.08 1.35 -25.53
C GLU A 15 20.85 1.24 -26.44
N ASN A 16 19.96 0.28 -26.18
CA ASN A 16 18.77 -0.01 -26.99
C ASN A 16 17.47 0.31 -26.26
N LEU A 17 17.48 1.24 -25.29
CA LEU A 17 16.27 1.64 -24.61
C LEU A 17 15.31 2.34 -25.57
N GLU A 18 14.10 1.82 -25.67
CA GLU A 18 13.02 2.56 -26.32
C GLU A 18 12.66 3.79 -25.48
N VAL A 19 12.54 4.92 -26.16
CA VAL A 19 12.16 6.19 -25.54
C VAL A 19 10.66 6.18 -25.26
N GLY A 20 10.28 6.52 -24.04
CA GLY A 20 8.89 6.62 -23.60
C GLY A 20 8.55 8.01 -23.04
N MET A 21 7.39 8.09 -22.39
CA MET A 21 6.93 9.33 -21.75
C MET A 21 7.73 9.56 -20.46
N ASP A 22 8.25 10.75 -20.31
CA ASP A 22 8.93 11.15 -19.09
C ASP A 22 7.94 11.69 -18.06
N PHE A 23 7.79 10.97 -16.95
CA PHE A 23 6.90 11.36 -15.85
C PHE A 23 7.27 12.70 -15.19
N ARG A 24 8.46 13.24 -15.45
CA ARG A 24 8.92 14.52 -14.90
C ARG A 24 8.43 15.72 -15.70
N LYS A 25 8.16 15.52 -17.01
CA LYS A 25 7.64 16.55 -17.90
C LYS A 25 6.12 16.74 -17.67
N PRO A 26 5.64 17.95 -17.39
CA PRO A 26 4.24 18.20 -17.06
C PRO A 26 3.23 17.63 -18.05
N GLU A 27 3.53 17.70 -19.35
CA GLU A 27 2.66 17.26 -20.44
C GLU A 27 2.38 15.75 -20.43
N TYR A 28 3.29 14.93 -19.86
CA TYR A 28 3.12 13.47 -19.80
C TYR A 28 2.55 12.98 -18.46
N ARG A 29 2.56 13.82 -17.43
CA ARG A 29 2.28 13.40 -16.05
C ARG A 29 0.92 12.73 -15.88
N ARG A 30 -0.12 13.27 -16.51
CA ARG A 30 -1.48 12.73 -16.42
C ARG A 30 -1.56 11.33 -17.04
N GLU A 31 -0.99 11.15 -18.22
CA GLU A 31 -0.99 9.84 -18.89
C GLU A 31 -0.09 8.82 -18.16
N VAL A 32 1.09 9.23 -17.74
CA VAL A 32 1.99 8.36 -16.95
C VAL A 32 1.32 7.93 -15.65
N PHE A 33 0.63 8.83 -14.95
CA PHE A 33 -0.12 8.47 -13.75
C PHE A 33 -1.21 7.44 -14.03
N LYS A 34 -1.99 7.61 -15.09
CA LYS A 34 -3.05 6.66 -15.47
C LYS A 34 -2.48 5.25 -15.73
N ARG A 35 -1.36 5.16 -16.42
CA ARG A 35 -0.69 3.88 -16.68
C ARG A 35 -0.05 3.29 -15.42
N LEU A 36 0.54 4.11 -14.54
CA LEU A 36 1.01 3.66 -13.24
C LEU A 36 -0.14 3.05 -12.41
N TYR A 37 -1.28 3.72 -12.39
CA TYR A 37 -2.44 3.24 -11.64
C TYR A 37 -2.98 1.92 -12.23
N GLN A 38 -3.07 1.82 -13.56
CA GLN A 38 -3.42 0.57 -14.24
C GLN A 38 -2.42 -0.57 -13.92
N PHE A 39 -1.12 -0.28 -13.92
CA PHE A 39 -0.09 -1.21 -13.50
C PHE A 39 -0.29 -1.66 -12.04
N ASN A 40 -0.53 -0.74 -11.14
CA ASN A 40 -0.75 -1.05 -9.72
C ASN A 40 -1.95 -1.98 -9.52
N LEU A 41 -3.06 -1.75 -10.25
CA LEU A 41 -4.23 -2.62 -10.21
C LEU A 41 -3.92 -4.01 -10.78
N LYS A 42 -3.31 -4.08 -11.96
CA LYS A 42 -3.03 -5.34 -12.65
C LYS A 42 -2.10 -6.26 -11.87
N TYR A 43 -1.07 -5.71 -11.23
CA TYR A 43 -0.03 -6.49 -10.56
C TYR A 43 -0.11 -6.40 -9.02
N ASN A 44 -1.23 -5.99 -8.47
CA ASN A 44 -1.41 -5.81 -7.02
C ASN A 44 -0.29 -4.96 -6.39
N ALA A 45 0.29 -4.03 -7.17
CA ALA A 45 1.39 -3.18 -6.74
C ALA A 45 0.90 -2.05 -5.81
N HIS A 46 0.27 -2.45 -4.73
CA HIS A 46 -0.31 -1.62 -3.67
C HIS A 46 0.47 -1.81 -2.36
N ALA A 47 0.47 -0.79 -1.52
CA ALA A 47 1.15 -0.83 -0.22
C ALA A 47 0.76 -2.08 0.59
N GLY A 48 1.79 -2.85 1.02
CA GLY A 48 1.59 -4.09 1.77
C GLY A 48 1.11 -5.29 0.95
N PHE A 49 0.94 -5.16 -0.37
CA PHE A 49 0.46 -6.23 -1.26
C PHE A 49 -0.93 -6.79 -0.87
N VAL A 50 -1.74 -5.99 -0.20
CA VAL A 50 -2.98 -6.46 0.45
C VAL A 50 -4.04 -6.93 -0.54
N TYR A 51 -4.10 -6.35 -1.76
CA TYR A 51 -5.04 -6.74 -2.82
C TYR A 51 -4.75 -8.13 -3.41
N GLY A 52 -3.50 -8.56 -3.37
CA GLY A 52 -3.13 -9.94 -3.67
C GLY A 52 -3.27 -10.85 -2.46
N ALA A 53 -2.79 -10.40 -1.30
CA ALA A 53 -2.65 -11.24 -0.13
C ALA A 53 -3.98 -11.65 0.51
N PHE A 54 -4.91 -10.73 0.78
CA PHE A 54 -6.16 -11.09 1.45
C PHE A 54 -6.99 -12.09 0.65
N PRO A 55 -7.31 -11.86 -0.64
CA PRO A 55 -8.07 -12.85 -1.41
C PRO A 55 -7.36 -14.21 -1.48
N TYR A 56 -6.05 -14.20 -1.67
CA TYR A 56 -5.26 -15.43 -1.77
C TYR A 56 -5.26 -16.23 -0.48
N LEU A 57 -4.99 -15.58 0.67
CA LEU A 57 -5.01 -16.22 1.97
C LEU A 57 -6.41 -16.74 2.31
N ASN A 58 -7.44 -15.95 2.07
CA ASN A 58 -8.83 -16.34 2.31
C ASN A 58 -9.21 -17.62 1.55
N GLU A 59 -8.82 -17.72 0.28
CA GLU A 59 -9.11 -18.86 -0.58
C GLU A 59 -8.30 -20.10 -0.19
N LYS A 60 -6.96 -19.96 -0.11
CA LYS A 60 -6.06 -21.09 0.13
C LYS A 60 -6.25 -21.71 1.51
N LEU A 61 -6.55 -20.91 2.51
CA LEU A 61 -6.75 -21.37 3.89
C LEU A 61 -8.22 -21.61 4.22
N LYS A 62 -9.14 -21.30 3.31
CA LYS A 62 -10.59 -21.40 3.52
C LYS A 62 -11.02 -20.69 4.81
N LEU A 63 -10.50 -19.47 5.02
CA LEU A 63 -10.80 -18.70 6.22
C LEU A 63 -12.30 -18.42 6.31
N ASP A 64 -12.87 -18.63 7.50
CA ASP A 64 -14.22 -18.20 7.79
C ASP A 64 -14.32 -16.68 7.96
N GLU A 65 -15.53 -16.14 8.09
CA GLU A 65 -15.75 -14.70 8.16
C GLU A 65 -15.11 -14.05 9.38
N GLU A 66 -15.10 -14.72 10.54
CA GLU A 66 -14.48 -14.22 11.75
C GLU A 66 -12.96 -14.18 11.62
N GLN A 67 -12.36 -15.20 11.01
CA GLN A 67 -10.92 -15.26 10.76
C GLN A 67 -10.47 -14.17 9.74
N LYS A 68 -11.26 -13.96 8.67
CA LYS A 68 -11.00 -12.87 7.70
C LYS A 68 -11.01 -11.51 8.39
N LEU A 69 -12.05 -11.22 9.16
CA LEU A 69 -12.19 -9.95 9.88
C LEU A 69 -11.09 -9.76 10.91
N TRP A 70 -10.70 -10.82 11.60
CA TRP A 70 -9.60 -10.80 12.57
C TRP A 70 -8.25 -10.49 11.89
N LEU A 71 -7.92 -11.18 10.79
CA LEU A 71 -6.71 -10.90 10.00
C LEU A 71 -6.72 -9.46 9.47
N GLY A 72 -7.88 -8.97 9.04
CA GLY A 72 -8.09 -7.58 8.63
C GLY A 72 -7.79 -6.58 9.75
N PHE A 73 -8.24 -6.86 11.00
CA PHE A 73 -7.95 -6.02 12.15
C PHE A 73 -6.47 -6.00 12.53
N ILE A 74 -5.83 -7.17 12.58
CA ILE A 74 -4.39 -7.24 12.84
C ILE A 74 -3.62 -6.41 11.80
N ASN A 75 -4.02 -6.50 10.52
CA ASN A 75 -3.38 -5.71 9.48
C ASN A 75 -3.71 -4.22 9.58
N GLY A 76 -4.88 -3.85 10.07
CA GLY A 76 -5.22 -2.47 10.43
C GLY A 76 -4.26 -1.89 11.47
N CYS A 77 -3.82 -2.71 12.41
CA CYS A 77 -2.82 -2.34 13.40
C CYS A 77 -1.40 -2.31 12.82
N SER A 78 -0.95 -3.35 12.12
CA SER A 78 0.43 -3.47 11.63
C SER A 78 0.69 -2.69 10.34
N GLN A 79 -0.30 -2.64 9.45
CA GLN A 79 -0.17 -2.22 8.06
C GLN A 79 0.94 -2.99 7.30
N ASN A 80 1.13 -4.25 7.69
CA ASN A 80 2.10 -5.15 7.13
C ASN A 80 1.56 -6.59 7.20
N ILE A 81 1.15 -7.11 6.06
CA ILE A 81 0.47 -8.41 5.99
C ILE A 81 1.37 -9.57 6.47
N VAL A 82 2.69 -9.47 6.31
CA VAL A 82 3.63 -10.50 6.78
C VAL A 82 3.67 -10.55 8.31
N THR A 83 3.73 -9.37 8.96
CA THR A 83 3.61 -9.27 10.42
C THR A 83 2.25 -9.76 10.91
N SER A 84 1.19 -9.38 10.21
CA SER A 84 -0.17 -9.81 10.54
C SER A 84 -0.32 -11.33 10.44
N TRP A 85 0.30 -11.93 9.45
CA TRP A 85 0.31 -13.38 9.25
C TRP A 85 1.01 -14.13 10.39
N ILE A 86 2.13 -13.62 10.88
CA ILE A 86 2.83 -14.19 12.05
C ILE A 86 1.92 -14.17 13.28
N ILE A 87 1.24 -13.04 13.54
CA ILE A 87 0.33 -12.91 14.67
C ILE A 87 -0.89 -13.81 14.48
N PHE A 88 -1.41 -13.90 13.28
CA PHE A 88 -2.56 -14.76 12.96
C PHE A 88 -2.23 -16.26 13.13
N GLN A 89 -1.05 -16.69 12.73
CA GLN A 89 -0.63 -18.10 12.97
C GLN A 89 -0.52 -18.43 14.47
N GLU A 90 -0.10 -17.48 15.29
CA GLU A 90 0.01 -17.69 16.75
C GLU A 90 -1.37 -17.57 17.43
N PHE A 91 -2.23 -16.67 16.94
CA PHE A 91 -3.56 -16.36 17.50
C PHE A 91 -4.60 -16.29 16.38
N PRO A 92 -5.07 -17.42 15.85
CA PRO A 92 -5.95 -17.44 14.67
C PRO A 92 -7.42 -17.10 14.96
N ASP A 93 -7.82 -17.03 16.22
CA ASP A 93 -9.21 -16.87 16.64
C ASP A 93 -9.34 -15.80 17.72
N LEU A 94 -10.02 -14.68 17.37
CA LEU A 94 -10.28 -13.60 18.31
C LEU A 94 -11.23 -14.01 19.44
N LYS A 95 -12.23 -14.87 19.15
CA LYS A 95 -13.24 -15.25 20.14
C LYS A 95 -12.60 -15.94 21.36
N ASN A 96 -11.67 -16.84 21.09
CA ASN A 96 -10.96 -17.64 22.10
C ASN A 96 -9.62 -17.01 22.50
N LEU A 97 -9.35 -15.77 22.08
CA LEU A 97 -8.09 -15.10 22.35
C LEU A 97 -7.94 -14.79 23.85
N ASP A 98 -6.92 -15.40 24.45
CA ASP A 98 -6.41 -15.02 25.77
C ASP A 98 -5.46 -13.82 25.62
N THR A 99 -5.92 -12.65 26.05
CA THR A 99 -5.14 -11.42 25.93
C THR A 99 -3.89 -11.38 26.82
N ASN A 100 -3.82 -12.18 27.88
CA ASN A 100 -2.62 -12.29 28.70
C ASN A 100 -1.54 -13.12 27.97
N LYS A 101 -1.94 -14.21 27.33
CA LYS A 101 -1.02 -14.97 26.46
C LYS A 101 -0.52 -14.14 25.30
N LEU A 102 -1.39 -13.32 24.67
CA LEU A 102 -0.98 -12.39 23.65
C LEU A 102 0.04 -11.37 24.19
N GLU A 103 -0.19 -10.82 25.38
CA GLU A 103 0.70 -9.86 26.02
C GLU A 103 2.08 -10.48 26.32
N ASP A 104 2.12 -11.67 26.90
CA ASP A 104 3.35 -12.40 27.18
C ASP A 104 4.13 -12.72 25.90
N TRP A 105 3.41 -13.19 24.88
CA TRP A 105 4.02 -13.48 23.59
C TRP A 105 4.55 -12.21 22.91
N TRP A 106 3.75 -11.12 22.94
CA TRP A 106 4.13 -9.83 22.35
C TRP A 106 5.35 -9.23 23.05
N ASN A 107 5.38 -9.23 24.37
CA ASN A 107 6.49 -8.72 25.15
C ASN A 107 7.82 -9.46 24.86
N LYS A 108 7.76 -10.76 24.58
CA LYS A 108 8.93 -11.58 24.19
C LYS A 108 9.38 -11.36 22.75
N ASN A 109 8.47 -10.98 21.86
CA ASN A 109 8.71 -11.07 20.42
C ASN A 109 8.66 -9.73 19.67
N TYR A 110 8.10 -8.66 20.24
CA TYR A 110 7.91 -7.39 19.50
C TYR A 110 9.21 -6.84 18.91
N ILE A 111 10.34 -7.08 19.53
CA ILE A 111 11.66 -6.63 19.08
C ILE A 111 12.10 -7.29 17.76
N LYS A 112 11.49 -8.42 17.40
CA LYS A 112 11.75 -9.12 16.15
C LYS A 112 11.03 -8.49 14.96
N PHE A 113 10.08 -7.59 15.21
CA PHE A 113 9.41 -6.84 14.17
C PHE A 113 10.15 -5.54 13.92
N ILE A 114 10.21 -5.10 12.66
CA ILE A 114 10.79 -3.83 12.30
C ILE A 114 9.79 -2.73 12.63
N VAL A 115 10.00 -2.04 13.74
CA VAL A 115 9.14 -0.94 14.18
C VAL A 115 9.83 0.38 13.93
N GLY A 116 9.21 1.27 13.16
CA GLY A 116 9.82 2.57 12.95
C GLY A 116 9.27 3.39 11.80
N LYS A 117 10.17 4.09 11.13
CA LYS A 117 9.88 4.99 10.02
C LYS A 117 10.16 4.29 8.70
N GLY A 118 9.33 4.53 7.70
CA GLY A 118 9.48 3.97 6.38
C GLY A 118 8.26 3.16 5.93
N TRP A 119 8.23 2.80 4.67
CA TRP A 119 7.08 2.13 4.06
C TRP A 119 7.11 0.61 4.24
N ASP A 120 8.29 0.07 4.41
CA ASP A 120 8.57 -1.32 4.61
C ASP A 120 8.68 -1.70 6.11
N LEU A 121 8.36 -0.77 7.00
CA LEU A 121 8.43 -0.96 8.44
C LEU A 121 7.04 -1.06 9.06
N ASP A 122 6.94 -1.82 10.15
CA ASP A 122 5.75 -1.89 10.95
C ASP A 122 5.39 -0.54 11.57
N ARG A 123 4.13 -0.30 11.79
CA ARG A 123 3.67 0.98 12.32
C ARG A 123 4.07 1.17 13.78
N ARG A 124 4.17 2.44 14.20
CA ARG A 124 4.61 2.86 15.55
C ARG A 124 3.80 2.26 16.71
N TYR A 125 2.55 1.91 16.50
CA TYR A 125 1.72 1.27 17.54
C TYR A 125 2.03 -0.23 17.71
N PHE A 126 2.92 -0.76 16.89
CA PHE A 126 3.56 -2.05 17.08
C PHE A 126 4.69 -1.96 18.10
N LYS A 127 4.40 -1.40 19.27
CA LYS A 127 5.31 -1.30 20.40
C LYS A 127 4.62 -1.84 21.65
N ILE A 128 5.37 -1.89 22.75
CA ILE A 128 4.84 -2.10 24.08
C ILE A 128 4.24 -0.78 24.59
N GLY A 129 3.26 -0.88 25.47
CA GLY A 129 2.73 0.25 26.20
C GLY A 129 1.29 0.62 25.87
N LYS A 130 0.85 1.76 26.36
CA LYS A 130 -0.55 2.17 26.40
C LYS A 130 -1.24 2.18 25.03
N THR A 131 -0.53 2.47 23.96
CA THR A 131 -1.04 2.50 22.59
C THR A 131 -0.51 1.34 21.74
N GLY A 132 0.07 0.31 22.37
CA GLY A 132 0.63 -0.84 21.69
C GLY A 132 -0.43 -1.85 21.23
N LEU A 133 0.01 -2.85 20.47
CA LEU A 133 -0.84 -3.86 19.84
C LEU A 133 -1.82 -4.51 20.84
N VAL A 134 -1.32 -4.95 21.98
CA VAL A 134 -2.15 -5.66 22.98
C VAL A 134 -3.36 -4.83 23.42
N ASN A 135 -3.15 -3.54 23.70
CA ASN A 135 -4.23 -2.66 24.09
C ASN A 135 -5.17 -2.31 22.93
N CYS A 136 -4.67 -2.23 21.70
CA CYS A 136 -5.52 -2.13 20.52
C CYS A 136 -6.44 -3.36 20.38
N VAL A 137 -5.90 -4.55 20.61
CA VAL A 137 -6.66 -5.81 20.58
C VAL A 137 -7.68 -5.87 21.71
N LYS A 138 -7.29 -5.50 22.95
CA LYS A 138 -8.23 -5.42 24.09
C LYS A 138 -9.40 -4.49 23.78
N SER A 139 -9.11 -3.28 23.26
CA SER A 139 -10.13 -2.30 22.86
C SER A 139 -11.05 -2.83 21.76
N TYR A 140 -10.49 -3.53 20.77
CA TYR A 140 -11.27 -4.14 19.71
C TYR A 140 -12.17 -5.26 20.23
N LYS A 141 -11.63 -6.17 21.03
CA LYS A 141 -12.38 -7.28 21.63
C LYS A 141 -13.54 -6.78 22.48
N GLU A 142 -13.35 -5.72 23.27
CA GLU A 142 -14.42 -5.07 24.04
C GLU A 142 -15.60 -4.59 23.16
N GLN A 143 -15.30 -4.08 21.96
CA GLN A 143 -16.36 -3.70 21.03
C GLN A 143 -17.04 -4.93 20.43
N VAL A 144 -16.28 -5.93 19.98
CA VAL A 144 -16.81 -7.17 19.41
C VAL A 144 -17.71 -7.89 20.41
N ASP A 145 -17.33 -7.98 21.69
CA ASP A 145 -18.08 -8.65 22.74
C ASP A 145 -19.49 -8.01 22.96
N LYS A 146 -19.67 -6.72 22.72
CA LYS A 146 -20.98 -6.04 22.76
C LYS A 146 -21.95 -6.52 21.69
N TYR A 147 -21.43 -7.00 20.56
CA TYR A 147 -22.23 -7.49 19.43
C TYR A 147 -22.26 -9.03 19.36
N GLY A 148 -21.41 -9.70 20.13
CA GLY A 148 -21.28 -11.15 20.18
C GLY A 148 -20.38 -11.78 19.11
N SER A 149 -20.09 -11.08 17.99
CA SER A 149 -19.07 -11.48 17.01
C SER A 149 -18.66 -10.30 16.14
N GLN A 150 -17.54 -10.44 15.43
CA GLN A 150 -17.06 -9.42 14.47
C GLN A 150 -18.06 -9.26 13.32
N TYR A 151 -18.53 -10.37 12.77
CA TYR A 151 -19.53 -10.35 11.70
C TYR A 151 -20.78 -9.57 12.10
N LYS A 152 -21.37 -9.86 13.27
CA LYS A 152 -22.55 -9.14 13.77
C LYS A 152 -22.25 -7.65 13.99
N MET A 153 -21.07 -7.33 14.51
CA MET A 153 -20.65 -5.95 14.71
C MET A 153 -20.63 -5.17 13.38
N PHE A 154 -19.92 -5.70 12.38
CA PHE A 154 -19.83 -5.01 11.09
C PHE A 154 -21.16 -5.03 10.32
N SER A 155 -21.96 -6.06 10.42
CA SER A 155 -23.30 -6.09 9.84
C SER A 155 -24.23 -5.02 10.44
N ALA A 156 -24.11 -4.74 11.74
CA ALA A 156 -24.87 -3.67 12.38
C ALA A 156 -24.37 -2.26 12.00
N ILE A 157 -23.04 -2.09 11.88
CA ILE A 157 -22.43 -0.81 11.51
C ILE A 157 -22.69 -0.51 10.03
N CYS A 158 -22.46 -1.49 9.16
CA CYS A 158 -22.56 -1.39 7.70
C CYS A 158 -23.89 -1.96 7.18
N SER A 159 -25.00 -1.50 7.75
CA SER A 159 -26.35 -2.05 7.49
C SER A 159 -27.08 -1.45 6.29
N PHE A 160 -26.48 -0.47 5.61
CA PHE A 160 -27.07 0.13 4.41
C PHE A 160 -26.70 -0.67 3.14
N ASN A 161 -27.56 -0.62 2.14
CA ASN A 161 -27.19 -1.08 0.79
C ASN A 161 -26.15 -0.16 0.13
N ASP A 162 -26.08 1.09 0.56
CA ASP A 162 -25.13 2.09 0.09
C ASP A 162 -23.78 1.93 0.82
N LYS A 163 -22.78 1.47 0.09
CA LYS A 163 -21.42 1.24 0.58
C LYS A 163 -20.70 2.52 1.05
N PHE A 164 -21.07 3.69 0.52
CA PHE A 164 -20.48 4.98 0.91
C PHE A 164 -21.07 5.47 2.24
N LYS A 165 -22.37 5.31 2.46
CA LYS A 165 -22.98 5.56 3.77
C LYS A 165 -22.45 4.61 4.84
N ASN A 166 -22.19 3.36 4.47
CA ASN A 166 -21.52 2.42 5.36
C ASN A 166 -20.11 2.89 5.72
N PHE A 167 -19.37 3.46 4.75
CA PHE A 167 -18.06 4.03 5.02
C PHE A 167 -18.10 5.16 6.06
N GLU A 168 -19.03 6.11 5.94
CA GLU A 168 -19.17 7.19 6.92
C GLU A 168 -19.42 6.67 8.34
N ARG A 169 -20.33 5.70 8.49
CA ARG A 169 -20.61 5.08 9.80
C ARG A 169 -19.42 4.29 10.33
N LEU A 170 -18.78 3.51 9.46
CA LEU A 170 -17.60 2.73 9.83
C LEU A 170 -16.43 3.64 10.23
N TRP A 171 -16.22 4.72 9.50
CA TRP A 171 -15.22 5.73 9.81
C TRP A 171 -15.43 6.33 11.21
N ALA A 172 -16.65 6.77 11.51
CA ALA A 172 -16.98 7.30 12.82
C ALA A 172 -16.76 6.25 13.93
N PHE A 173 -17.25 5.02 13.72
CA PHE A 173 -17.08 3.93 14.68
C PHE A 173 -15.61 3.63 14.97
N ILE A 174 -14.78 3.45 13.94
CA ILE A 174 -13.36 3.15 14.13
C ILE A 174 -12.66 4.27 14.88
N ARG A 175 -12.90 5.52 14.50
CA ARG A 175 -12.29 6.70 15.10
C ARG A 175 -12.66 6.90 16.56
N ASP A 176 -13.92 6.64 16.91
CA ASP A 176 -14.47 6.92 18.23
C ASP A 176 -14.30 5.75 19.20
N LYS A 177 -14.27 4.52 18.72
CA LYS A 177 -14.35 3.33 19.56
C LYS A 177 -13.09 2.48 19.60
N LEU A 178 -12.21 2.59 18.59
CA LEU A 178 -11.00 1.77 18.53
C LEU A 178 -9.76 2.56 18.94
N LEU A 179 -8.97 1.99 19.83
CA LEU A 179 -7.76 2.62 20.33
C LEU A 179 -6.72 2.79 19.23
N SER A 180 -6.10 3.95 19.16
CA SER A 180 -4.98 4.29 18.27
C SER A 180 -5.27 4.36 16.75
N PHE A 181 -6.55 4.34 16.36
CA PHE A 181 -6.93 4.54 14.97
C PHE A 181 -7.07 6.04 14.64
N GLY A 182 -6.02 6.63 14.12
CA GLY A 182 -6.03 7.97 13.52
C GLY A 182 -6.55 7.93 12.09
N ARG A 183 -6.56 9.09 11.37
CA ARG A 183 -7.08 9.18 10.00
C ARG A 183 -6.50 8.09 9.06
N LEU A 184 -5.18 8.00 8.96
CA LEU A 184 -4.54 7.05 8.04
C LEU A 184 -4.85 5.59 8.37
N SER A 185 -4.77 5.21 9.65
CA SER A 185 -5.06 3.83 10.05
C SER A 185 -6.55 3.48 9.93
N THR A 186 -7.46 4.44 10.13
CA THR A 186 -8.89 4.25 9.86
C THR A 186 -9.14 4.03 8.36
N PHE A 187 -8.53 4.85 7.50
CA PHE A 187 -8.63 4.71 6.05
C PHE A 187 -8.13 3.33 5.59
N SER A 188 -6.91 2.96 6.00
CA SER A 188 -6.36 1.65 5.63
C SER A 188 -7.17 0.48 6.21
N TYR A 189 -7.67 0.60 7.44
CA TYR A 189 -8.46 -0.47 8.03
C TYR A 189 -9.83 -0.64 7.35
N SER A 190 -10.50 0.45 6.98
CA SER A 190 -11.74 0.37 6.20
C SER A 190 -11.51 -0.27 4.83
N GLU A 191 -10.38 -0.01 4.19
CA GLU A 191 -9.93 -0.69 2.97
C GLU A 191 -9.76 -2.21 3.19
N PHE A 192 -9.11 -2.61 4.28
CA PHE A 192 -8.92 -4.03 4.60
C PHE A 192 -10.24 -4.73 4.90
N LEU A 193 -11.16 -4.07 5.58
CA LEU A 193 -12.51 -4.60 5.80
C LEU A 193 -13.28 -4.80 4.48
N ARG A 194 -13.15 -3.87 3.52
CA ARG A 194 -13.68 -4.05 2.16
C ARG A 194 -13.11 -5.31 1.50
N LEU A 195 -11.80 -5.53 1.58
CA LEU A 195 -11.14 -6.72 1.03
C LEU A 195 -11.53 -8.01 1.76
N GLN A 196 -12.03 -7.92 2.97
CA GLN A 196 -12.55 -9.03 3.77
C GLN A 196 -14.07 -9.22 3.65
N GLY A 197 -14.72 -8.51 2.71
CA GLY A 197 -16.11 -8.73 2.35
C GLY A 197 -17.12 -7.82 3.05
N VAL A 198 -16.68 -6.84 3.85
CA VAL A 198 -17.59 -5.84 4.41
C VAL A 198 -18.07 -4.89 3.30
N ASN A 199 -19.37 -4.65 3.24
CA ASN A 199 -19.99 -3.76 2.24
C ASN A 199 -19.66 -2.28 2.51
N VAL A 200 -18.44 -1.87 2.18
CA VAL A 200 -17.92 -0.53 2.38
C VAL A 200 -17.05 -0.10 1.20
N ASP A 201 -17.13 1.17 0.81
CA ASP A 201 -16.23 1.79 -0.16
C ASP A 201 -16.08 3.28 0.11
N CYS A 202 -14.94 3.85 -0.22
CA CYS A 202 -14.65 5.25 -0.02
C CYS A 202 -14.83 6.03 -1.33
N ASN A 203 -15.40 7.23 -1.24
CA ASN A 203 -15.58 8.15 -2.36
C ASN A 203 -14.87 9.50 -2.13
N GLU A 204 -13.98 9.57 -1.14
CA GLU A 204 -13.35 10.81 -0.72
C GLU A 204 -11.84 10.63 -0.47
N LEU A 205 -11.04 11.62 -0.86
CA LEU A 205 -9.60 11.70 -0.60
C LEU A 205 -9.24 12.51 0.65
N PHE A 206 -10.20 13.15 1.30
CA PHE A 206 -9.99 14.00 2.48
C PHE A 206 -8.92 15.10 2.23
N LEU A 207 -8.98 15.75 1.08
CA LEU A 207 -7.95 16.73 0.68
C LEU A 207 -7.93 17.98 1.57
N ASP A 208 -8.98 18.23 2.31
CA ASP A 208 -9.10 19.28 3.33
C ASP A 208 -8.29 18.98 4.61
N ASP A 209 -7.99 17.72 4.90
CA ASP A 209 -7.04 17.37 5.98
C ASP A 209 -5.61 17.71 5.53
N ILE A 210 -5.21 18.97 5.76
CA ILE A 210 -3.95 19.51 5.24
C ILE A 210 -2.72 18.72 5.71
N SER A 211 -2.70 18.26 6.94
CA SER A 211 -1.57 17.50 7.49
C SER A 211 -1.64 16.01 7.18
N GLY A 212 -2.81 15.42 7.24
CA GLY A 212 -3.03 13.98 7.09
C GLY A 212 -3.02 13.51 5.66
N SER A 213 -3.54 14.32 4.73
CA SER A 213 -3.66 13.99 3.30
C SER A 213 -2.51 14.49 2.43
N ARG A 214 -1.43 14.95 3.03
CA ARG A 214 -0.30 15.58 2.33
C ARG A 214 0.28 14.73 1.20
N SER A 215 0.40 13.43 1.39
CA SER A 215 1.10 12.57 0.43
C SER A 215 0.36 12.46 -0.90
N HIS A 216 -0.90 12.05 -0.88
CA HIS A 216 -1.69 11.89 -2.10
C HIS A 216 -2.15 13.24 -2.68
N ARG A 217 -2.42 14.25 -1.85
CA ARG A 217 -2.66 15.60 -2.35
C ARG A 217 -1.48 16.13 -3.17
N ASN A 218 -0.24 15.99 -2.66
CA ASN A 218 0.95 16.36 -3.43
C ASN A 218 1.09 15.50 -4.70
N GLY A 219 0.70 14.24 -4.66
CA GLY A 219 0.64 13.38 -5.85
C GLY A 219 -0.32 13.92 -6.89
N LEU A 220 -1.52 14.30 -6.47
CA LEU A 220 -2.51 14.94 -7.36
C LEU A 220 -1.96 16.24 -7.96
N CYS A 221 -1.37 17.12 -7.13
CA CYS A 221 -0.75 18.35 -7.63
C CYS A 221 0.33 18.05 -8.68
N LYS A 222 1.13 17.00 -8.49
CA LYS A 222 2.13 16.56 -9.49
C LYS A 222 1.48 16.11 -10.79
N VAL A 223 0.43 15.31 -10.72
CA VAL A 223 -0.32 14.84 -11.91
C VAL A 223 -0.88 16.03 -12.70
N LEU A 224 -1.37 17.04 -11.99
CA LEU A 224 -1.96 18.25 -12.57
C LEU A 224 -0.92 19.30 -13.02
N GLY A 225 0.38 19.02 -12.90
CA GLY A 225 1.43 19.97 -13.24
C GLY A 225 1.57 21.17 -12.29
N ARG A 226 0.91 21.12 -11.13
CA ARG A 226 0.87 22.21 -10.13
C ARG A 226 1.96 22.03 -9.08
N ASP A 227 3.23 22.16 -9.51
CA ASP A 227 4.40 22.07 -8.62
C ASP A 227 4.45 23.19 -7.57
N ASP A 228 3.79 24.30 -7.85
CA ASP A 228 3.57 25.42 -6.92
C ASP A 228 2.75 25.03 -5.69
N LEU A 229 1.89 24.02 -5.81
CA LEU A 229 1.10 23.46 -4.71
C LEU A 229 1.78 22.29 -3.98
N ASP A 230 3.03 21.97 -4.29
CA ASP A 230 3.77 20.93 -3.59
C ASP A 230 4.29 21.41 -2.22
N TRP A 231 3.62 21.00 -1.16
CA TRP A 231 3.93 21.40 0.20
C TRP A 231 5.37 21.09 0.66
N TRP A 232 6.03 20.11 0.02
CA TRP A 232 7.42 19.76 0.35
C TRP A 232 8.44 20.75 -0.19
N LYS A 233 8.11 21.44 -1.26
CA LYS A 233 8.99 22.42 -1.93
C LYS A 233 8.70 23.85 -1.53
N THR A 234 7.45 24.14 -1.23
CA THR A 234 6.96 25.49 -0.94
C THR A 234 6.09 25.49 0.31
N LYS A 235 6.01 26.66 0.99
CA LYS A 235 4.99 26.90 2.00
C LYS A 235 3.69 27.21 1.26
N VAL A 236 2.77 26.27 1.20
CA VAL A 236 1.51 26.41 0.53
C VAL A 236 0.40 26.64 1.54
N THR A 237 -0.40 27.68 1.33
CA THR A 237 -1.69 27.85 2.01
C THR A 237 -2.78 27.33 1.08
N TYR A 238 -3.48 26.30 1.49
CA TYR A 238 -4.59 25.75 0.74
C TYR A 238 -5.88 26.49 1.14
N SER A 239 -6.33 27.38 0.27
CA SER A 239 -7.64 28.00 0.44
C SER A 239 -8.77 27.00 0.16
N LYS A 240 -10.01 27.34 0.56
CA LYS A 240 -11.19 26.49 0.26
C LYS A 240 -11.39 26.29 -1.25
N GLU A 241 -11.09 27.31 -2.02
CA GLU A 241 -11.19 27.29 -3.49
C GLU A 241 -10.18 26.33 -4.10
N ILE A 242 -8.93 26.33 -3.62
CA ILE A 242 -7.89 25.39 -4.06
C ILE A 242 -8.30 23.95 -3.71
N ILE A 243 -8.78 23.70 -2.50
CA ILE A 243 -9.23 22.36 -2.10
C ILE A 243 -10.43 21.90 -2.93
N SER A 244 -11.41 22.79 -3.14
CA SER A 244 -12.57 22.49 -3.99
C SER A 244 -12.18 22.16 -5.42
N TRP A 245 -11.25 22.94 -5.99
CA TRP A 245 -10.70 22.66 -7.33
C TRP A 245 -9.96 21.32 -7.37
N LEU A 246 -9.09 21.01 -6.38
CA LEU A 246 -8.38 19.75 -6.31
C LEU A 246 -9.34 18.55 -6.21
N ASN A 247 -10.42 18.64 -5.42
CA ASN A 247 -11.43 17.59 -5.35
C ASN A 247 -12.10 17.36 -6.71
N LYS A 248 -12.50 18.42 -7.40
CA LYS A 248 -13.09 18.33 -8.74
C LYS A 248 -12.12 17.68 -9.75
N GLU A 249 -10.85 18.07 -9.75
CA GLU A 249 -9.85 17.47 -10.63
C GLU A 249 -9.58 15.99 -10.30
N ALA A 250 -9.62 15.63 -9.01
CA ALA A 250 -9.51 14.24 -8.59
C ALA A 250 -10.68 13.38 -9.10
N GLU A 251 -11.92 13.90 -9.01
CA GLU A 251 -13.12 13.24 -9.55
C GLU A 251 -13.02 13.03 -11.07
N ILE A 252 -12.59 14.07 -11.80
CA ILE A 252 -12.39 13.99 -13.26
C ILE A 252 -11.33 12.93 -13.59
N LEU A 253 -10.17 12.96 -12.91
CA LEU A 253 -9.10 12.00 -13.13
C LEU A 253 -9.52 10.56 -12.80
N PHE A 254 -10.28 10.38 -11.72
CA PHE A 254 -10.82 9.09 -11.35
C PHE A 254 -11.85 8.58 -12.37
N LYS A 255 -12.72 9.46 -12.87
CA LYS A 255 -13.67 9.15 -13.93
C LYS A 255 -12.96 8.72 -15.22
N GLU A 256 -11.89 9.40 -15.63
CA GLU A 256 -11.06 8.97 -16.76
C GLU A 256 -10.49 7.55 -16.58
N MET A 257 -10.18 7.16 -15.35
CA MET A 257 -9.74 5.78 -15.08
C MET A 257 -10.90 4.78 -15.17
N GLN A 258 -12.10 5.14 -14.71
CA GLN A 258 -13.29 4.29 -14.87
C GLN A 258 -13.67 4.10 -16.35
N ASP A 259 -13.50 5.12 -17.17
CA ASP A 259 -13.76 5.05 -18.61
C ASP A 259 -12.67 4.27 -19.36
N ARG A 260 -11.45 4.20 -18.80
CA ARG A 260 -10.31 3.52 -19.41
C ARG A 260 -10.27 2.02 -19.14
N LEU A 261 -10.70 1.59 -17.96
CA LEU A 261 -10.63 0.18 -17.57
C LEU A 261 -11.72 -0.19 -16.57
N GLU A 262 -12.20 -1.41 -16.70
CA GLU A 262 -13.02 -2.05 -15.69
C GLU A 262 -12.14 -2.92 -14.80
N HIS A 263 -12.10 -2.63 -13.50
CA HIS A 263 -11.35 -3.41 -12.53
C HIS A 263 -12.06 -3.37 -11.16
N LYS A 264 -12.23 -4.55 -10.54
CA LYS A 264 -12.94 -4.70 -9.25
C LYS A 264 -12.36 -3.87 -8.11
N ASP A 265 -11.05 -3.60 -8.18
CA ASP A 265 -10.32 -2.87 -7.15
C ASP A 265 -10.09 -1.40 -7.54
N LEU A 266 -10.71 -0.92 -8.61
CA LEU A 266 -10.73 0.49 -8.95
C LEU A 266 -11.60 1.24 -7.94
N SER A 267 -10.98 1.98 -7.02
CA SER A 267 -11.62 2.66 -5.89
C SER A 267 -10.78 3.84 -5.43
N PHE A 268 -11.35 4.71 -4.60
CA PHE A 268 -10.58 5.80 -3.98
C PHE A 268 -9.47 5.31 -3.05
N TYR A 269 -9.56 4.09 -2.50
CA TYR A 269 -8.47 3.48 -1.73
C TYR A 269 -7.22 3.26 -2.59
N THR A 270 -7.38 2.58 -3.72
CA THR A 270 -6.27 2.32 -4.64
C THR A 270 -5.79 3.58 -5.36
N PHE A 271 -6.70 4.51 -5.62
CA PHE A 271 -6.39 5.82 -6.21
C PHE A 271 -5.51 6.66 -5.27
N GLU A 272 -5.85 6.73 -3.97
CA GLU A 272 -5.04 7.40 -2.95
C GLU A 272 -3.60 6.84 -2.93
N THR A 273 -3.49 5.52 -2.90
CA THR A 273 -2.17 4.87 -2.89
C THR A 273 -1.39 5.11 -4.17
N ALA A 274 -2.04 5.10 -5.35
CA ALA A 274 -1.39 5.40 -6.61
C ALA A 274 -0.86 6.85 -6.64
N LEU A 275 -1.64 7.82 -6.15
CA LEU A 275 -1.20 9.20 -5.98
C LEU A 275 -0.02 9.33 -5.02
N CYS A 276 -0.05 8.59 -3.90
CA CYS A 276 1.07 8.54 -2.96
C CYS A 276 2.34 7.97 -3.60
N ASN A 277 2.22 6.92 -4.40
CA ASN A 277 3.34 6.34 -5.12
C ASN A 277 3.89 7.31 -6.17
N TYR A 278 3.01 7.90 -6.98
CA TYR A 278 3.38 8.88 -8.01
C TYR A 278 4.14 10.09 -7.43
N LYS A 279 3.65 10.65 -6.30
CA LYS A 279 4.38 11.70 -5.57
C LYS A 279 5.82 11.26 -5.25
N SER A 280 5.99 10.02 -4.80
CA SER A 280 7.30 9.52 -4.38
C SER A 280 8.27 9.30 -5.55
N MET A 281 7.77 9.13 -6.78
CA MET A 281 8.60 9.12 -7.98
C MET A 281 9.30 10.47 -8.24
N HIS A 282 8.73 11.57 -7.73
CA HIS A 282 9.28 12.93 -7.86
C HIS A 282 10.15 13.37 -6.66
N ARG A 283 10.47 12.47 -5.73
CA ARG A 283 11.26 12.79 -4.52
C ARG A 283 12.68 12.24 -4.61
N PRO A 284 13.61 12.73 -3.77
CA PRO A 284 14.99 12.20 -3.74
C PRO A 284 15.07 10.69 -3.45
N ASP A 285 14.16 10.21 -2.59
CA ASP A 285 13.97 8.80 -2.24
C ASP A 285 13.03 8.08 -3.23
N ARG A 286 13.24 8.31 -4.50
CA ARG A 286 12.34 7.87 -5.56
C ARG A 286 11.87 6.44 -5.41
N ARG A 287 10.58 6.28 -5.65
CA ARG A 287 9.97 4.98 -5.90
C ARG A 287 9.88 4.71 -7.38
N TYR A 288 9.70 3.46 -7.70
CA TYR A 288 9.50 2.94 -9.05
C TYR A 288 8.21 2.09 -9.08
N PRO A 289 7.67 1.77 -10.24
CA PRO A 289 6.34 1.15 -10.34
C PRO A 289 6.16 -0.13 -9.52
N ASN A 290 7.17 -1.01 -9.51
CA ASN A 290 7.09 -2.29 -8.78
C ASN A 290 7.51 -2.22 -7.30
N VAL A 291 7.72 -1.04 -6.75
CA VAL A 291 8.30 -0.86 -5.40
C VAL A 291 7.54 -1.60 -4.28
N TYR A 292 6.22 -1.65 -4.36
CA TYR A 292 5.42 -2.31 -3.32
C TYR A 292 5.56 -3.83 -3.34
N ASN A 293 5.69 -4.43 -4.54
CA ASN A 293 5.93 -5.86 -4.68
C ASN A 293 7.33 -6.23 -4.16
N ASP A 294 8.31 -5.38 -4.37
CA ASP A 294 9.68 -5.58 -3.88
C ASP A 294 9.78 -5.34 -2.37
N MET A 295 9.04 -4.38 -1.83
CA MET A 295 8.91 -4.19 -0.39
C MET A 295 8.28 -5.42 0.27
N PHE A 296 7.25 -6.00 -0.35
CA PHE A 296 6.64 -7.23 0.15
C PHE A 296 7.63 -8.40 0.15
N TYR A 297 8.39 -8.59 -0.94
CA TYR A 297 9.48 -9.57 -1.00
C TYR A 297 10.46 -9.40 0.16
N ASN A 298 10.96 -8.18 0.37
CA ASN A 298 11.91 -7.89 1.43
C ASN A 298 11.34 -8.21 2.83
N ARG A 299 10.04 -7.98 3.02
CA ARG A 299 9.35 -8.32 4.27
C ARG A 299 9.27 -9.80 4.51
N VAL A 300 8.86 -10.59 3.51
CA VAL A 300 8.79 -12.05 3.63
C VAL A 300 10.17 -12.59 3.93
N LYS A 301 11.19 -12.17 3.18
CA LYS A 301 12.58 -12.60 3.38
C LYS A 301 13.11 -12.25 4.77
N TYR A 302 12.85 -11.04 5.25
CA TYR A 302 13.24 -10.63 6.60
C TYR A 302 12.55 -11.48 7.66
N ALA A 303 11.23 -11.67 7.56
CA ALA A 303 10.46 -12.45 8.51
C ALA A 303 10.91 -13.91 8.55
N GLN A 304 11.11 -14.53 7.39
CA GLN A 304 11.61 -15.89 7.29
C GLN A 304 12.99 -16.05 7.95
N ASN A 305 13.90 -15.11 7.73
CA ASN A 305 15.22 -15.12 8.38
C ASN A 305 15.13 -14.93 9.91
N MET A 306 14.21 -14.06 10.37
CA MET A 306 14.04 -13.75 11.78
C MET A 306 13.34 -14.84 12.57
N TRP A 307 12.33 -15.48 11.96
CA TRP A 307 11.48 -16.45 12.64
C TRP A 307 11.83 -17.89 12.28
N LYS A 308 12.67 -18.10 11.27
CA LYS A 308 13.10 -19.43 10.76
C LYS A 308 11.89 -20.34 10.53
N ASP A 309 11.97 -21.57 11.03
CA ASP A 309 10.97 -22.60 10.84
C ASP A 309 9.75 -22.49 11.79
N LYS A 310 9.67 -21.42 12.59
CA LYS A 310 8.57 -21.28 13.56
C LYS A 310 7.22 -21.01 12.90
N TYR A 311 7.22 -20.25 11.79
CA TYR A 311 6.01 -19.88 11.04
C TYR A 311 6.17 -20.23 9.58
N ASP A 312 5.04 -20.55 8.95
CA ASP A 312 4.98 -20.84 7.51
C ASP A 312 4.95 -19.56 6.69
N PHE A 313 5.94 -19.41 5.80
CA PHE A 313 6.05 -18.34 4.82
C PHE A 313 5.95 -18.86 3.38
N ASP A 314 5.88 -20.17 3.15
CA ASP A 314 5.87 -20.76 1.80
C ASP A 314 4.65 -20.31 1.03
N LEU A 315 3.53 -20.08 1.74
CA LEU A 315 2.30 -19.56 1.16
C LEU A 315 2.51 -18.18 0.50
N PHE A 316 3.34 -17.32 1.08
CA PHE A 316 3.65 -16.02 0.48
C PHE A 316 4.56 -16.13 -0.76
N TRP A 317 5.50 -17.06 -0.74
CA TRP A 317 6.32 -17.34 -1.92
C TRP A 317 5.49 -17.91 -3.06
N GLN A 318 4.59 -18.84 -2.74
CA GLN A 318 3.67 -19.39 -3.72
C GLN A 318 2.71 -18.32 -4.27
N MET A 319 2.16 -17.47 -3.41
CA MET A 319 1.31 -16.36 -3.80
C MET A 319 2.01 -15.42 -4.80
N ARG A 320 3.28 -15.09 -4.55
CA ARG A 320 4.05 -14.26 -5.48
C ARG A 320 4.22 -14.94 -6.84
N LYS A 321 4.44 -16.25 -6.86
CA LYS A 321 4.54 -17.04 -8.10
C LYS A 321 3.22 -17.07 -8.88
N ASP A 322 2.11 -17.20 -8.16
CA ASP A 322 0.78 -17.30 -8.76
C ASP A 322 0.27 -15.95 -9.29
N LEU A 323 0.58 -14.84 -8.61
CA LEU A 323 0.02 -13.52 -8.88
C LEU A 323 0.94 -12.57 -9.67
N LEU A 324 2.23 -12.82 -9.70
CA LEU A 324 3.19 -11.94 -10.37
C LEU A 324 3.92 -12.67 -11.50
N PRO A 325 4.09 -12.03 -12.66
CA PRO A 325 4.96 -12.56 -13.70
C PRO A 325 6.40 -12.61 -13.17
N LYS A 326 7.20 -13.52 -13.76
CA LYS A 326 8.59 -13.77 -13.34
C LYS A 326 9.44 -12.50 -13.30
N GLU A 327 9.22 -11.62 -14.26
CA GLU A 327 9.94 -10.36 -14.45
C GLU A 327 9.73 -9.37 -13.30
N LEU A 328 8.63 -9.47 -12.57
CA LEU A 328 8.31 -8.60 -11.42
C LEU A 328 8.66 -9.22 -10.07
N ARG A 329 9.30 -10.41 -10.07
CA ARG A 329 9.64 -11.13 -8.84
C ARG A 329 11.15 -11.08 -8.59
N LEU A 330 11.58 -10.43 -7.50
CA LEU A 330 13.01 -10.35 -7.14
C LEU A 330 13.64 -11.71 -6.87
N GLU A 331 12.87 -12.68 -6.35
CA GLU A 331 13.33 -14.03 -6.05
C GLU A 331 13.71 -14.85 -7.29
N ASP A 332 13.09 -14.56 -8.43
CA ASP A 332 13.35 -15.24 -9.68
C ASP A 332 14.33 -14.47 -10.59
N ASN A 333 14.69 -13.26 -10.17
CA ASN A 333 15.63 -12.45 -10.93
C ASN A 333 17.05 -12.91 -10.64
N SER A 334 17.57 -13.76 -11.51
CA SER A 334 19.01 -13.86 -11.67
C SER A 334 19.54 -12.49 -12.11
N LYS A 335 20.87 -12.32 -12.08
CA LYS A 335 21.53 -11.05 -12.47
C LYS A 335 21.08 -10.50 -13.83
N ASP A 336 20.45 -11.32 -14.64
CA ASP A 336 20.12 -11.02 -16.05
C ASP A 336 18.64 -10.71 -16.30
N PHE A 337 17.76 -10.81 -15.31
CA PHE A 337 16.31 -10.68 -15.50
C PHE A 337 15.63 -9.68 -14.56
N GLY A 338 14.54 -9.15 -15.02
CA GLY A 338 13.55 -8.43 -14.22
C GLY A 338 14.00 -7.07 -13.73
N LEU A 339 13.29 -6.55 -12.74
CA LEU A 339 13.65 -5.34 -11.99
C LEU A 339 14.74 -5.64 -10.97
N HIS A 340 15.73 -6.40 -11.38
CA HIS A 340 16.92 -6.64 -10.60
C HIS A 340 17.52 -5.33 -10.08
N PRO A 341 18.27 -5.33 -8.96
CA PRO A 341 18.84 -4.12 -8.37
C PRO A 341 19.47 -3.12 -9.33
N TYR A 342 20.10 -3.57 -10.41
CA TYR A 342 20.68 -2.65 -11.40
C TYR A 342 19.61 -1.88 -12.18
N LYS A 343 18.48 -2.51 -12.55
CA LYS A 343 17.36 -1.84 -13.23
C LYS A 343 16.66 -0.82 -12.32
N GLN A 344 16.54 -1.15 -11.04
CA GLN A 344 16.06 -0.22 -10.04
C GLN A 344 17.00 0.98 -9.90
N ASN A 345 18.31 0.72 -9.82
CA ASN A 345 19.31 1.77 -9.74
C ASN A 345 19.33 2.64 -11.00
N PHE A 346 19.18 2.06 -12.16
CA PHE A 346 19.06 2.80 -13.40
C PHE A 346 17.86 3.74 -13.37
N TYR A 347 16.67 3.24 -12.98
CA TYR A 347 15.49 4.06 -12.82
C TYR A 347 15.68 5.17 -11.78
N LEU A 348 16.24 4.86 -10.61
CA LEU A 348 16.48 5.83 -9.54
C LEU A 348 17.42 6.96 -9.97
N ASN A 349 18.41 6.66 -10.79
CA ASN A 349 19.39 7.65 -11.26
C ASN A 349 18.92 8.45 -12.47
N THR A 350 18.22 7.81 -13.39
CA THR A 350 17.88 8.42 -14.70
C THR A 350 16.41 8.78 -14.83
N GLY A 351 15.52 8.17 -14.02
CA GLY A 351 14.07 8.23 -14.20
C GLY A 351 13.57 7.34 -15.34
N GLN A 352 14.45 6.56 -15.95
CA GLN A 352 14.12 5.62 -17.04
C GLN A 352 13.88 4.20 -16.49
N VAL A 353 13.12 3.40 -17.22
CA VAL A 353 12.89 1.99 -16.91
C VAL A 353 13.37 1.14 -18.06
N ILE A 354 14.20 0.14 -17.75
CA ILE A 354 14.55 -0.90 -18.71
C ILE A 354 13.33 -1.80 -18.87
N MET A 355 12.75 -1.78 -20.06
CA MET A 355 11.47 -2.43 -20.32
C MET A 355 11.51 -3.93 -20.23
N MET A 356 10.46 -4.48 -19.67
CA MET A 356 10.20 -5.90 -19.60
C MET A 356 8.95 -6.28 -20.40
N ASP A 357 7.96 -5.41 -20.47
CA ASP A 357 6.76 -5.56 -21.28
C ASP A 357 6.18 -4.19 -21.69
N LYS A 358 5.15 -4.22 -22.54
CA LYS A 358 4.52 -3.00 -23.09
C LYS A 358 3.85 -2.12 -22.03
N GLU A 359 3.50 -2.66 -20.88
CA GLU A 359 2.80 -1.90 -19.83
C GLU A 359 3.71 -0.91 -19.12
N TRP A 360 5.01 -1.10 -19.29
CA TRP A 360 6.04 -0.20 -18.77
C TRP A 360 6.41 0.92 -19.74
N ASP A 361 5.86 0.93 -20.94
CA ASP A 361 6.22 1.91 -21.98
C ASP A 361 6.11 3.36 -21.51
N CYS A 362 5.13 3.65 -20.64
CA CYS A 362 4.97 4.98 -20.08
C CYS A 362 6.11 5.45 -19.16
N PHE A 363 6.96 4.54 -18.71
CA PHE A 363 8.08 4.86 -17.84
C PHE A 363 9.42 4.94 -18.59
N LYS A 364 9.42 4.68 -19.89
CA LYS A 364 10.57 4.91 -20.75
C LYS A 364 10.79 6.40 -20.93
N ASN A 365 12.00 6.83 -20.84
CA ASN A 365 12.42 8.21 -21.03
C ASN A 365 13.58 8.28 -22.00
N ASP A 366 13.76 9.43 -22.63
CA ASP A 366 14.97 9.68 -23.37
C ASP A 366 16.17 9.69 -22.41
N TYR A 367 17.08 8.78 -22.62
CA TYR A 367 18.26 8.59 -21.77
C TYR A 367 19.13 9.84 -21.71
N ASN A 368 19.27 10.52 -22.87
CA ASN A 368 20.14 11.68 -23.01
C ASN A 368 19.64 12.93 -22.28
N ASP A 369 18.35 13.01 -22.00
CA ASP A 369 17.73 14.19 -21.37
C ASP A 369 17.85 14.19 -19.83
N TYR A 370 18.35 13.10 -19.20
CA TYR A 370 18.16 12.90 -17.76
C TYR A 370 19.37 12.38 -16.99
N VAL A 371 20.52 12.68 -17.47
CA VAL A 371 21.73 12.55 -16.66
C VAL A 371 21.61 13.55 -15.50
N TYR A 372 21.43 13.07 -14.30
CA TYR A 372 21.44 13.93 -13.11
C TYR A 372 22.81 14.59 -12.98
N ASN A 373 22.84 15.90 -13.14
CA ASN A 373 23.93 16.73 -12.67
C ASN A 373 23.93 16.82 -11.14
#